data_f77bf478c5389a46c9683aa511b88ce1
#
_entry.id   f77bf478c5389a46c9683aa511b88ce1
#
_cell.length_a   1.000
_cell.length_b   1.000
_cell.length_c   1.000
_cell.angle_alpha   90.00
_cell.angle_beta   90.00
_cell.angle_gamma   90.00
#
_symmetry.space_group_name_H-M   'P 1'
#
loop_
_entity.id
_entity.type
_entity.pdbx_description
1 polymer ?
#
loop_
_entity_poly.entity_id
_entity_poly.type
_entity_poly.pdbx_seq_one_letter_code
_entity_poly.pdbx_strand_id
1 'polypeptide(L)'
;AKADSADFIFKYGNQTKKVTFTVAKTVITVSSSIYLKVGDTTMFSNYVFKTGGGSITIKKVKSSNKKIVDAAGGFLIAKKPGTAKVSALVNGKRRTITVIVGKKPAPKPKLKQLQVKVKGYKYYPDSGKTIYTTRFTNKSKSTITKVKLKFTMTINEEMTRTKTFKVNIKPGKTKTMKLNIGKLIADPSNIKVKCLKFWYKS
;
A
#
# COMPACT_ATOMS: atom_id res chain seq x y z
N ALA A 1 -28.35 7.14 -9.09
CA ALA A 1 -29.52 6.53 -9.73
C ALA A 1 -29.69 5.12 -9.19
N LYS A 2 -30.92 4.67 -8.94
CA LYS A 2 -31.24 3.26 -8.71
C LYS A 2 -31.06 2.52 -10.04
N ALA A 3 -30.72 1.23 -9.98
CA ALA A 3 -30.90 0.35 -11.13
C ALA A 3 -32.39 0.29 -11.38
N ASP A 4 -32.82 0.56 -12.62
CA ASP A 4 -34.21 0.54 -13.00
C ASP A 4 -34.37 -0.44 -14.15
N SER A 5 -35.49 -1.15 -14.21
CA SER A 5 -35.77 -2.08 -15.27
C SER A 5 -37.13 -1.76 -15.88
N ALA A 6 -37.21 -1.83 -17.19
CA ALA A 6 -38.46 -1.69 -17.94
C ALA A 6 -38.68 -2.94 -18.79
N ASP A 7 -39.92 -3.42 -18.79
CA ASP A 7 -40.34 -4.55 -19.60
C ASP A 7 -41.04 -4.06 -20.87
N PHE A 8 -40.56 -4.54 -21.99
CA PHE A 8 -41.21 -4.33 -23.28
C PHE A 8 -41.88 -5.62 -23.69
N ILE A 9 -43.17 -5.54 -24.01
CA ILE A 9 -43.96 -6.66 -24.45
C ILE A 9 -44.23 -6.53 -25.94
N PHE A 10 -43.69 -7.42 -26.74
CA PHE A 10 -43.89 -7.50 -28.15
C PHE A 10 -45.00 -8.56 -28.44
N LYS A 11 -46.05 -8.19 -29.18
CA LYS A 11 -47.13 -9.07 -29.60
C LYS A 11 -47.12 -9.20 -31.12
N TYR A 12 -47.17 -10.42 -31.63
CA TYR A 12 -47.33 -10.73 -33.03
C TYR A 12 -48.30 -11.91 -33.18
N GLY A 13 -49.47 -11.67 -33.69
CA GLY A 13 -50.57 -12.66 -33.67
C GLY A 13 -50.86 -13.11 -32.25
N ASN A 14 -50.90 -14.41 -32.03
CA ASN A 14 -51.13 -15.02 -30.72
C ASN A 14 -49.83 -15.18 -29.89
N GLN A 15 -48.67 -14.77 -30.41
CA GLN A 15 -47.41 -14.87 -29.71
C GLN A 15 -47.10 -13.57 -28.95
N THR A 16 -46.59 -13.74 -27.72
CA THR A 16 -46.14 -12.62 -26.86
C THR A 16 -44.72 -12.89 -26.41
N LYS A 17 -43.82 -11.92 -26.61
CA LYS A 17 -42.43 -11.96 -26.14
C LYS A 17 -42.16 -10.77 -25.22
N LYS A 18 -41.70 -11.04 -24.00
CA LYS A 18 -41.27 -10.06 -23.03
C LYS A 18 -39.76 -9.90 -23.11
N VAL A 19 -39.27 -8.65 -23.20
CA VAL A 19 -37.86 -8.31 -23.12
C VAL A 19 -37.65 -7.32 -21.98
N THR A 20 -36.85 -7.66 -21.01
CA THR A 20 -36.53 -6.78 -19.85
C THR A 20 -35.22 -6.05 -20.12
N PHE A 21 -35.28 -4.71 -20.14
CA PHE A 21 -34.12 -3.83 -20.20
C PHE A 21 -33.76 -3.37 -18.79
N THR A 22 -32.54 -3.60 -18.38
CA THR A 22 -32.03 -3.14 -17.07
C THR A 22 -30.97 -2.07 -17.25
N VAL A 23 -31.22 -0.89 -16.67
CA VAL A 23 -30.23 0.19 -16.64
C VAL A 23 -29.26 -0.06 -15.49
N ALA A 24 -28.00 -0.33 -15.79
CA ALA A 24 -26.98 -0.52 -14.77
C ALA A 24 -26.80 0.75 -13.92
N LYS A 25 -26.70 0.56 -12.61
CA LYS A 25 -26.44 1.65 -11.67
C LYS A 25 -25.13 2.36 -12.00
N THR A 26 -25.17 3.68 -12.15
CA THR A 26 -23.95 4.49 -12.32
C THR A 26 -23.17 4.55 -11.02
N VAL A 27 -21.94 4.05 -11.03
CA VAL A 27 -20.99 4.16 -9.93
C VAL A 27 -19.89 5.14 -10.33
N ILE A 28 -19.65 6.16 -9.49
CA ILE A 28 -18.60 7.15 -9.68
C ILE A 28 -17.56 6.97 -8.58
N THR A 29 -16.32 6.69 -8.96
CA THR A 29 -15.17 6.62 -8.08
C THR A 29 -14.18 7.75 -8.40
N VAL A 30 -13.41 8.15 -7.40
CA VAL A 30 -12.41 9.20 -7.55
C VAL A 30 -11.11 8.71 -6.93
N SER A 31 -9.97 8.98 -7.56
CA SER A 31 -8.66 8.63 -7.01
C SER A 31 -8.50 9.20 -5.60
N SER A 32 -8.01 8.40 -4.66
CA SER A 32 -7.76 8.86 -3.29
C SER A 32 -6.57 9.82 -3.20
N SER A 33 -5.54 9.59 -4.03
CA SER A 33 -4.35 10.44 -4.11
C SER A 33 -3.70 10.40 -5.49
N ILE A 34 -3.05 11.51 -5.86
CA ILE A 34 -2.27 11.66 -7.09
C ILE A 34 -0.93 12.31 -6.78
N TYR A 35 0.06 12.08 -7.67
CA TYR A 35 1.40 12.63 -7.56
C TYR A 35 1.69 13.47 -8.80
N LEU A 36 2.09 14.72 -8.58
CA LEU A 36 2.47 15.67 -9.63
C LEU A 36 3.89 16.16 -9.37
N LYS A 37 4.65 16.44 -10.42
CA LYS A 37 5.89 17.22 -10.31
C LYS A 37 5.56 18.70 -10.23
N VAL A 38 6.45 19.50 -9.69
CA VAL A 38 6.32 20.96 -9.77
C VAL A 38 6.29 21.36 -11.26
N GLY A 39 5.34 22.20 -11.63
CA GLY A 39 5.08 22.63 -13.02
C GLY A 39 4.06 21.75 -13.76
N ASP A 40 3.75 20.55 -13.28
CA ASP A 40 2.73 19.72 -13.92
C ASP A 40 1.34 20.38 -13.87
N THR A 41 0.62 20.25 -14.97
CA THR A 41 -0.80 20.65 -15.09
C THR A 41 -1.63 19.46 -15.53
N THR A 42 -2.78 19.24 -14.89
CA THR A 42 -3.71 18.16 -15.24
C THR A 42 -5.15 18.59 -14.93
N MET A 43 -6.14 17.85 -15.39
CA MET A 43 -7.55 18.13 -15.07
C MET A 43 -8.03 17.23 -13.94
N PHE A 44 -8.91 17.77 -13.07
CA PHE A 44 -9.57 16.97 -12.02
C PHE A 44 -10.36 15.80 -12.61
N SER A 45 -10.97 15.98 -13.77
CA SER A 45 -11.74 14.95 -14.49
C SER A 45 -10.94 13.69 -14.79
N ASN A 46 -9.65 13.79 -15.03
CA ASN A 46 -8.78 12.64 -15.34
C ASN A 46 -8.68 11.61 -14.18
N TYR A 47 -9.15 11.99 -13.01
CA TYR A 47 -9.12 11.17 -11.78
C TYR A 47 -10.50 10.77 -11.30
N VAL A 48 -11.51 10.98 -12.14
CA VAL A 48 -12.91 10.59 -11.90
C VAL A 48 -13.26 9.45 -12.85
N PHE A 49 -13.62 8.31 -12.31
CA PHE A 49 -13.96 7.11 -13.07
C PHE A 49 -15.43 6.79 -12.92
N LYS A 50 -16.05 6.35 -14.01
CA LYS A 50 -17.46 6.00 -14.07
C LYS A 50 -17.63 4.60 -14.64
N THR A 51 -18.54 3.83 -14.04
CA THR A 51 -19.11 2.60 -14.60
C THR A 51 -20.62 2.76 -14.69
N GLY A 52 -21.24 2.20 -15.74
CA GLY A 52 -22.66 2.38 -16.03
C GLY A 52 -22.97 3.61 -16.88
N GLY A 53 -24.25 3.85 -17.13
CA GLY A 53 -24.77 4.93 -17.98
C GLY A 53 -24.67 6.34 -17.36
N GLY A 54 -25.18 7.33 -18.07
CA GLY A 54 -25.28 8.73 -17.63
C GLY A 54 -24.02 9.56 -17.84
N SER A 55 -24.09 10.87 -17.61
CA SER A 55 -22.97 11.82 -17.72
C SER A 55 -22.29 12.12 -16.40
N ILE A 56 -21.06 12.63 -16.45
CA ILE A 56 -20.36 13.16 -15.29
C ILE A 56 -20.39 14.69 -15.35
N THR A 57 -20.89 15.31 -14.28
CA THR A 57 -20.81 16.76 -14.09
C THR A 57 -19.84 17.07 -12.96
N ILE A 58 -18.83 17.91 -13.24
CA ILE A 58 -17.84 18.34 -12.24
C ILE A 58 -17.95 19.86 -12.11
N LYS A 59 -18.22 20.32 -10.87
CA LYS A 59 -18.37 21.74 -10.56
C LYS A 59 -17.60 22.09 -9.28
N LYS A 60 -17.30 23.38 -9.08
CA LYS A 60 -16.73 23.94 -7.84
C LYS A 60 -15.43 23.24 -7.40
N VAL A 61 -14.48 23.07 -8.33
CA VAL A 61 -13.15 22.54 -8.02
C VAL A 61 -12.38 23.55 -7.16
N LYS A 62 -11.93 23.14 -5.97
CA LYS A 62 -11.24 24.01 -5.00
C LYS A 62 -10.05 23.28 -4.38
N SER A 63 -8.94 23.99 -4.23
CA SER A 63 -7.77 23.52 -3.48
C SER A 63 -7.77 24.04 -2.05
N SER A 64 -7.35 23.20 -1.11
CA SER A 64 -7.11 23.60 0.29
C SER A 64 -5.86 24.47 0.46
N ASN A 65 -4.95 24.47 -0.53
CA ASN A 65 -3.74 25.28 -0.51
C ASN A 65 -3.30 25.64 -1.94
N LYS A 66 -3.71 26.82 -2.39
CA LYS A 66 -3.39 27.35 -3.74
C LYS A 66 -1.89 27.62 -3.96
N LYS A 67 -1.09 27.73 -2.89
CA LYS A 67 0.38 27.87 -3.01
C LYS A 67 1.05 26.57 -3.42
N ILE A 68 0.43 25.42 -3.10
CA ILE A 68 0.94 24.08 -3.46
C ILE A 68 0.31 23.61 -4.75
N VAL A 69 -1.04 23.64 -4.82
CA VAL A 69 -1.82 23.27 -6.01
C VAL A 69 -2.87 24.34 -6.25
N ASP A 70 -2.83 24.98 -7.40
CA ASP A 70 -3.91 25.84 -7.84
C ASP A 70 -4.98 25.02 -8.56
N ALA A 71 -6.23 25.34 -8.34
CA ALA A 71 -7.37 24.63 -8.91
C ALA A 71 -8.27 25.64 -9.66
N ALA A 72 -7.80 26.13 -10.79
CA ALA A 72 -8.49 27.10 -11.63
C ALA A 72 -9.17 26.42 -12.81
N GLY A 73 -10.45 26.71 -13.07
CA GLY A 73 -11.18 26.18 -14.22
C GLY A 73 -11.24 24.66 -14.33
N GLY A 74 -11.06 23.92 -13.23
CA GLY A 74 -10.99 22.45 -13.24
C GLY A 74 -9.57 21.90 -13.46
N PHE A 75 -8.61 22.74 -13.81
CA PHE A 75 -7.20 22.38 -13.91
C PHE A 75 -6.54 22.35 -12.53
N LEU A 76 -5.63 21.40 -12.32
CA LEU A 76 -4.78 21.28 -11.15
C LEU A 76 -3.36 21.63 -11.57
N ILE A 77 -2.86 22.77 -11.08
CA ILE A 77 -1.53 23.30 -11.41
C ILE A 77 -0.64 23.12 -10.19
N ALA A 78 0.39 22.31 -10.30
CA ALA A 78 1.35 22.00 -9.24
C ALA A 78 2.41 23.10 -9.13
N LYS A 79 2.33 23.98 -8.11
CA LYS A 79 3.21 25.18 -7.97
C LYS A 79 4.43 24.94 -7.11
N LYS A 80 4.27 24.26 -5.96
CA LYS A 80 5.36 24.04 -4.99
C LYS A 80 5.29 22.62 -4.39
N PRO A 81 6.41 22.06 -3.93
CA PRO A 81 6.39 20.77 -3.23
C PRO A 81 5.51 20.85 -1.98
N GLY A 82 4.75 19.79 -1.73
CA GLY A 82 3.87 19.68 -0.57
C GLY A 82 2.62 18.85 -0.85
N THR A 83 1.65 18.93 0.04
CA THR A 83 0.38 18.20 -0.07
C THR A 83 -0.79 19.18 0.03
N ALA A 84 -1.75 19.07 -0.89
CA ALA A 84 -3.01 19.81 -0.85
C ALA A 84 -4.18 18.84 -1.08
N LYS A 85 -5.32 19.10 -0.45
CA LYS A 85 -6.58 18.44 -0.76
C LYS A 85 -7.32 19.25 -1.81
N VAL A 86 -7.72 18.61 -2.91
CA VAL A 86 -8.56 19.24 -3.93
C VAL A 86 -9.92 18.58 -3.90
N SER A 87 -10.95 19.37 -3.76
CA SER A 87 -12.34 18.92 -3.71
C SER A 87 -13.15 19.48 -4.88
N ALA A 88 -14.14 18.70 -5.34
CA ALA A 88 -15.10 19.11 -6.35
C ALA A 88 -16.50 18.54 -6.06
N LEU A 89 -17.53 19.11 -6.64
CA LEU A 89 -18.85 18.50 -6.71
C LEU A 89 -18.93 17.64 -7.97
N VAL A 90 -18.99 16.33 -7.81
CA VAL A 90 -19.15 15.36 -8.89
C VAL A 90 -20.57 14.81 -8.82
N ASN A 91 -21.39 15.11 -9.81
CA ASN A 91 -22.84 14.84 -9.80
C ASN A 91 -23.51 15.26 -8.48
N GLY A 92 -23.22 16.49 -8.02
CA GLY A 92 -23.77 17.07 -6.78
C GLY A 92 -23.13 16.56 -5.48
N LYS A 93 -22.32 15.49 -5.50
CA LYS A 93 -21.67 14.95 -4.31
C LYS A 93 -20.21 15.46 -4.19
N ARG A 94 -19.83 15.93 -2.99
CA ARG A 94 -18.45 16.36 -2.74
C ARG A 94 -17.49 15.16 -2.80
N ARG A 95 -16.46 15.28 -3.62
CA ARG A 95 -15.36 14.33 -3.75
C ARG A 95 -14.04 15.05 -3.52
N THR A 96 -13.08 14.36 -2.93
CA THR A 96 -11.77 14.94 -2.56
C THR A 96 -10.65 14.02 -3.00
N ILE A 97 -9.61 14.61 -3.61
CA ILE A 97 -8.35 13.97 -4.00
C ILE A 97 -7.23 14.59 -3.18
N THR A 98 -6.34 13.80 -2.65
CA THR A 98 -5.09 14.27 -2.06
C THR A 98 -4.05 14.42 -3.16
N VAL A 99 -3.61 15.65 -3.43
CA VAL A 99 -2.57 15.94 -4.42
C VAL A 99 -1.24 16.12 -3.69
N ILE A 100 -0.25 15.32 -4.06
CA ILE A 100 1.11 15.36 -3.53
C ILE A 100 2.01 15.87 -4.64
N VAL A 101 2.59 17.06 -4.42
CA VAL A 101 3.50 17.70 -5.38
C VAL A 101 4.95 17.44 -4.97
N GLY A 102 5.77 16.99 -5.90
CA GLY A 102 7.17 16.70 -5.69
C GLY A 102 7.54 15.24 -5.99
N LYS A 103 8.55 14.72 -5.32
CA LYS A 103 9.02 13.35 -5.54
C LYS A 103 7.99 12.34 -5.03
N LYS A 104 7.53 11.44 -5.91
CA LYS A 104 6.64 10.33 -5.52
C LYS A 104 7.31 9.51 -4.41
N PRO A 105 6.63 9.26 -3.27
CA PRO A 105 7.18 8.41 -2.23
C PRO A 105 7.52 7.03 -2.78
N ALA A 106 8.63 6.47 -2.34
CA ALA A 106 8.98 5.10 -2.69
C ALA A 106 7.86 4.14 -2.22
N PRO A 107 7.50 3.13 -3.02
CA PRO A 107 6.46 2.18 -2.61
C PRO A 107 6.88 1.49 -1.29
N LYS A 108 5.91 1.33 -0.39
CA LYS A 108 6.15 0.64 0.89
C LYS A 108 6.73 -0.74 0.64
N PRO A 109 7.89 -1.09 1.24
CA PRO A 109 8.52 -2.37 1.01
C PRO A 109 7.66 -3.51 1.59
N LYS A 110 7.59 -4.63 0.86
CA LYS A 110 6.86 -5.84 1.27
C LYS A 110 7.78 -6.80 2.03
N LEU A 111 7.25 -7.58 2.96
CA LEU A 111 8.04 -8.54 3.78
C LEU A 111 8.93 -9.46 2.94
N LYS A 112 8.45 -9.93 1.78
CA LYS A 112 9.23 -10.76 0.85
C LYS A 112 10.48 -10.10 0.27
N GLN A 113 10.60 -8.77 0.37
CA GLN A 113 11.77 -8.02 -0.10
C GLN A 113 12.92 -7.97 0.92
N LEU A 114 12.69 -8.43 2.17
CA LEU A 114 13.75 -8.67 3.13
C LEU A 114 13.99 -10.17 3.26
N GLN A 115 15.12 -10.63 2.74
CA GLN A 115 15.56 -12.01 2.94
C GLN A 115 16.37 -12.10 4.23
N VAL A 116 16.07 -13.11 5.05
CA VAL A 116 16.74 -13.40 6.32
C VAL A 116 17.24 -14.83 6.27
N LYS A 117 18.55 -15.02 6.41
CA LYS A 117 19.19 -16.35 6.41
C LYS A 117 20.15 -16.49 7.59
N VAL A 118 19.93 -17.48 8.44
CA VAL A 118 20.89 -17.86 9.46
C VAL A 118 22.08 -18.54 8.78
N LYS A 119 23.29 -18.16 9.15
CA LYS A 119 24.56 -18.68 8.60
C LYS A 119 25.29 -19.61 9.59
N GLY A 120 24.99 -19.48 10.87
CA GLY A 120 25.57 -20.25 11.94
C GLY A 120 25.20 -19.67 13.29
N TYR A 121 25.67 -20.32 14.34
CA TYR A 121 25.46 -19.89 15.73
C TYR A 121 26.69 -20.16 16.58
N LYS A 122 26.74 -19.51 17.73
CA LYS A 122 27.66 -19.83 18.82
C LYS A 122 26.86 -19.96 20.11
N TYR A 123 26.96 -21.11 20.73
CA TYR A 123 26.36 -21.39 22.03
C TYR A 123 27.42 -21.22 23.15
N TYR A 124 26.98 -20.66 24.25
CA TYR A 124 27.82 -20.43 25.45
C TYR A 124 27.21 -21.23 26.61
N PRO A 125 27.75 -22.43 26.95
CA PRO A 125 27.18 -23.34 27.94
C PRO A 125 27.00 -22.70 29.31
N ASP A 126 28.01 -22.00 29.82
CA ASP A 126 28.03 -21.39 31.15
C ASP A 126 26.88 -20.40 31.38
N SER A 127 26.46 -19.70 30.34
CA SER A 127 25.38 -18.71 30.39
C SER A 127 24.09 -19.15 29.73
N GLY A 128 24.10 -20.30 29.03
CA GLY A 128 22.99 -20.78 28.18
C GLY A 128 22.67 -19.85 26.99
N LYS A 129 23.56 -18.89 26.70
CA LYS A 129 23.35 -17.86 25.72
C LYS A 129 23.67 -18.36 24.33
N THR A 130 22.78 -18.01 23.34
CA THR A 130 23.02 -18.32 21.93
C THR A 130 23.04 -17.05 21.10
N ILE A 131 24.06 -16.97 20.24
CA ILE A 131 24.23 -15.86 19.28
C ILE A 131 24.17 -16.44 17.87
N TYR A 132 23.22 -15.98 17.08
CA TYR A 132 23.06 -16.37 15.67
C TYR A 132 23.75 -15.38 14.74
N THR A 133 24.59 -15.89 13.86
CA THR A 133 25.11 -15.11 12.71
C THR A 133 24.06 -15.12 11.61
N THR A 134 23.43 -13.98 11.39
CA THR A 134 22.29 -13.85 10.48
C THR A 134 22.61 -12.86 9.37
N ARG A 135 22.37 -13.29 8.12
CA ARG A 135 22.50 -12.46 6.93
C ARG A 135 21.14 -11.92 6.56
N PHE A 136 21.07 -10.61 6.34
CA PHE A 136 19.92 -9.86 5.84
C PHE A 136 20.23 -9.33 4.46
N THR A 137 19.33 -9.53 3.49
CA THR A 137 19.43 -8.93 2.15
C THR A 137 18.19 -8.10 1.90
N ASN A 138 18.38 -6.79 1.72
CA ASN A 138 17.30 -5.84 1.45
C ASN A 138 17.12 -5.66 -0.05
N LYS A 139 16.10 -6.27 -0.62
CA LYS A 139 15.71 -6.13 -2.05
C LYS A 139 14.72 -4.98 -2.30
N SER A 140 14.40 -4.18 -1.29
CA SER A 140 13.50 -3.04 -1.42
C SER A 140 14.25 -1.77 -1.85
N LYS A 141 13.48 -0.73 -2.20
CA LYS A 141 14.00 0.61 -2.53
C LYS A 141 14.14 1.53 -1.31
N SER A 142 13.88 1.02 -0.09
CA SER A 142 13.91 1.79 1.16
C SER A 142 14.92 1.24 2.13
N THR A 143 15.52 2.07 2.99
CA THR A 143 16.44 1.61 4.03
C THR A 143 15.66 0.93 5.16
N ILE A 144 15.95 -0.34 5.47
CA ILE A 144 15.35 -1.07 6.58
C ILE A 144 16.12 -0.74 7.86
N THR A 145 15.42 -0.24 8.88
CA THR A 145 16.01 0.28 10.12
C THR A 145 15.89 -0.68 11.31
N LYS A 146 14.78 -1.44 11.38
CA LYS A 146 14.53 -2.44 12.43
C LYS A 146 13.85 -3.66 11.82
N VAL A 147 14.02 -4.81 12.45
CA VAL A 147 13.33 -6.06 12.10
C VAL A 147 12.80 -6.74 13.35
N LYS A 148 11.59 -7.30 13.27
CA LYS A 148 11.00 -8.18 14.28
C LYS A 148 11.06 -9.60 13.75
N LEU A 149 11.83 -10.47 14.40
CA LEU A 149 12.04 -11.85 14.00
C LEU A 149 11.36 -12.79 14.98
N LYS A 150 10.72 -13.85 14.46
CA LYS A 150 10.31 -15.03 15.22
C LYS A 150 11.35 -16.12 14.98
N PHE A 151 11.89 -16.63 16.05
CA PHE A 151 12.78 -17.80 16.08
C PHE A 151 11.95 -18.97 16.57
N THR A 152 11.89 -20.03 15.78
CA THR A 152 11.19 -21.26 16.12
C THR A 152 12.22 -22.39 16.20
N MET A 153 12.24 -23.08 17.31
CA MET A 153 13.08 -24.25 17.58
C MET A 153 12.15 -25.42 17.85
N THR A 154 12.44 -26.56 17.26
CA THR A 154 11.66 -27.78 17.45
C THR A 154 12.60 -28.86 17.94
N ILE A 155 12.37 -29.37 19.16
CA ILE A 155 13.03 -30.59 19.69
C ILE A 155 11.94 -31.62 19.97
N ASN A 156 11.29 -31.57 21.10
CA ASN A 156 10.12 -32.39 21.41
C ASN A 156 8.83 -31.57 21.33
N GLU A 157 8.95 -30.27 21.59
CA GLU A 157 7.88 -29.26 21.45
C GLU A 157 8.39 -28.03 20.71
N GLU A 158 7.46 -27.30 20.07
CA GLU A 158 7.80 -26.05 19.37
C GLU A 158 7.99 -24.89 20.35
N MET A 159 9.22 -24.47 20.54
CA MET A 159 9.56 -23.26 21.31
C MET A 159 9.72 -22.08 20.37
N THR A 160 9.07 -20.95 20.68
CA THR A 160 9.19 -19.75 19.89
C THR A 160 9.69 -18.56 20.70
N ARG A 161 10.56 -17.76 20.10
CA ARG A 161 10.96 -16.45 20.62
C ARG A 161 10.82 -15.37 19.58
N THR A 162 10.32 -14.23 20.02
CA THR A 162 10.19 -13.05 19.15
C THR A 162 11.05 -11.92 19.69
N LYS A 163 11.90 -11.36 18.84
CA LYS A 163 12.79 -10.25 19.23
C LYS A 163 12.92 -9.21 18.11
N THR A 164 13.13 -7.95 18.51
CA THR A 164 13.32 -6.83 17.58
C THR A 164 14.77 -6.39 17.61
N PHE A 165 15.34 -6.18 16.41
CA PHE A 165 16.74 -5.77 16.24
C PHE A 165 16.81 -4.50 15.40
N LYS A 166 17.71 -3.57 15.78
CA LYS A 166 18.13 -2.45 14.92
C LYS A 166 19.11 -2.98 13.88
N VAL A 167 18.88 -2.74 12.59
CA VAL A 167 19.68 -3.35 11.53
C VAL A 167 20.35 -2.36 10.59
N ASN A 168 19.67 -1.32 10.14
CA ASN A 168 20.13 -0.30 9.19
C ASN A 168 20.75 -0.91 7.90
N ILE A 169 19.89 -1.34 6.99
CA ILE A 169 20.29 -1.99 5.74
C ILE A 169 19.79 -1.13 4.56
N LYS A 170 20.72 -0.52 3.83
CA LYS A 170 20.42 0.30 2.64
C LYS A 170 19.77 -0.53 1.52
N PRO A 171 19.03 0.11 0.58
CA PRO A 171 18.47 -0.54 -0.59
C PRO A 171 19.50 -1.39 -1.35
N GLY A 172 19.13 -2.60 -1.76
CA GLY A 172 19.99 -3.51 -2.52
C GLY A 172 21.18 -4.08 -1.76
N LYS A 173 21.40 -3.72 -0.49
CA LYS A 173 22.56 -4.16 0.29
C LYS A 173 22.27 -5.38 1.15
N THR A 174 23.34 -6.11 1.45
CA THR A 174 23.37 -7.24 2.38
C THR A 174 24.14 -6.84 3.63
N LYS A 175 23.67 -7.26 4.81
CA LYS A 175 24.33 -7.07 6.08
C LYS A 175 24.31 -8.36 6.91
N THR A 176 25.45 -8.77 7.43
CA THR A 176 25.55 -9.89 8.36
C THR A 176 25.69 -9.34 9.78
N MET A 177 24.92 -9.88 10.71
CA MET A 177 24.90 -9.44 12.10
C MET A 177 24.85 -10.63 13.05
N LYS A 178 25.46 -10.45 14.22
CA LYS A 178 25.36 -11.37 15.36
C LYS A 178 24.12 -10.99 16.18
N LEU A 179 23.15 -11.89 16.27
CA LEU A 179 21.88 -11.67 16.97
C LEU A 179 21.84 -12.48 18.25
N ASN A 180 21.87 -11.80 19.39
CA ASN A 180 21.67 -12.42 20.67
C ASN A 180 20.17 -12.62 20.95
N ILE A 181 19.72 -13.85 21.01
CA ILE A 181 18.31 -14.19 21.29
C ILE A 181 18.05 -14.58 22.75
N GLY A 182 19.07 -14.56 23.59
CA GLY A 182 19.01 -14.89 25.02
C GLY A 182 19.35 -16.36 25.31
N LYS A 183 18.96 -16.82 26.48
CA LYS A 183 19.14 -18.21 26.89
C LYS A 183 18.22 -19.13 26.11
N LEU A 184 18.75 -20.22 25.58
CA LEU A 184 18.01 -21.31 24.95
C LEU A 184 18.23 -22.58 25.75
N ILE A 185 17.15 -23.35 25.92
CA ILE A 185 17.21 -24.65 26.65
C ILE A 185 17.42 -25.79 25.64
N ALA A 186 17.47 -25.46 24.34
CA ALA A 186 17.37 -26.42 23.24
C ALA A 186 18.60 -26.34 22.31
N ASP A 187 18.85 -27.42 21.55
CA ASP A 187 19.85 -27.45 20.49
C ASP A 187 19.65 -26.31 19.48
N PRO A 188 20.63 -25.39 19.36
CA PRO A 188 20.53 -24.25 18.51
C PRO A 188 20.72 -24.57 17.02
N SER A 189 21.04 -25.81 16.64
CA SER A 189 21.25 -26.20 15.24
C SER A 189 19.99 -26.24 14.43
N ASN A 190 18.85 -26.59 15.03
CA ASN A 190 17.56 -26.73 14.35
C ASN A 190 16.65 -25.52 14.60
N ILE A 191 16.99 -24.39 13.98
CA ILE A 191 16.22 -23.15 14.12
C ILE A 191 15.64 -22.65 12.80
N LYS A 192 14.35 -22.30 12.82
CA LYS A 192 13.69 -21.55 11.74
C LYS A 192 13.55 -20.10 12.14
N VAL A 193 13.90 -19.18 11.24
CA VAL A 193 13.79 -17.74 11.47
C VAL A 193 12.85 -17.12 10.45
N LYS A 194 11.81 -16.45 10.95
CA LYS A 194 10.83 -15.74 10.12
C LYS A 194 10.80 -14.26 10.47
N CYS A 195 10.87 -13.38 9.46
CA CYS A 195 10.60 -11.96 9.66
C CYS A 195 9.09 -11.74 9.76
N LEU A 196 8.63 -11.19 10.89
CA LEU A 196 7.22 -10.87 11.12
C LEU A 196 6.89 -9.45 10.67
N LYS A 197 7.82 -8.51 10.87
CA LYS A 197 7.67 -7.09 10.57
C LYS A 197 9.05 -6.45 10.41
N PHE A 198 9.12 -5.40 9.60
CA PHE A 198 10.26 -4.49 9.61
C PHE A 198 9.81 -3.04 9.54
N TRP A 199 10.70 -2.12 9.92
CA TRP A 199 10.53 -0.67 9.81
C TRP A 199 11.55 -0.14 8.82
N TYR A 200 11.18 0.89 8.08
CA TYR A 200 11.99 1.45 7.00
C TYR A 200 11.95 2.98 7.00
N LYS A 201 12.94 3.58 6.34
CA LYS A 201 12.95 4.98 5.92
C LYS A 201 12.90 5.02 4.39
N SER A 202 12.01 5.83 3.84
CA SER A 202 11.93 6.17 2.41
C SER A 202 12.93 7.25 2.06
#